data_34120d7befc9f69edd81dc45431336aa
#
_entry.id   34120d7befc9f69edd81dc45431336aa
#
_cell.length_a   1.000
_cell.length_b   1.000
_cell.length_c   1.000
_cell.angle_alpha   90.00
_cell.angle_beta   90.00
_cell.angle_gamma   90.00
#
_symmetry.space_group_name_H-M   'P 1'
#
loop_
_entity.id
_entity.type
_entity.pdbx_description
1 polymer ?
#
loop_
_entity_poly.entity_id
_entity_poly.type
_entity_poly.pdbx_seq_one_letter_code
_entity_poly.pdbx_strand_id
1 'polypeptide(L)'
;MPSWREIEQDAPDFTLRVRRCFDAGTNKTLATLRRDGAPRINASEIEFSSGGEVTLGMMPGSMKLLDVLRDPRVALHSPTLEPPKDDPNSGPGDAKMSGSLVEIRPPADNPHTEAGFFKLDITELVLTYVGTPADHLVIESWHPVRGWERRTRT
;
A
#
# COMPACT_ATOMS: atom_id res chain seq x y z
N MET A 1 5.05 -14.87 6.47
CA MET A 1 5.15 -13.63 5.66
C MET A 1 3.75 -13.05 5.50
N PRO A 2 3.46 -11.87 6.06
CA PRO A 2 2.08 -11.42 6.15
C PRO A 2 1.47 -11.05 4.80
N SER A 3 0.42 -11.76 4.46
CA SER A 3 -0.47 -11.42 3.36
C SER A 3 -1.52 -10.42 3.85
N TRP A 4 -2.23 -9.80 2.91
CA TRP A 4 -3.37 -8.95 3.25
C TRP A 4 -4.41 -9.70 4.10
N ARG A 5 -4.71 -10.95 3.73
CA ARG A 5 -5.70 -11.77 4.45
C ARG A 5 -5.32 -12.01 5.90
N GLU A 6 -4.04 -12.27 6.16
CA GLU A 6 -3.58 -12.48 7.53
C GLU A 6 -3.75 -11.23 8.38
N ILE A 7 -3.46 -10.05 7.83
CA ILE A 7 -3.65 -8.78 8.54
C ILE A 7 -5.15 -8.49 8.72
N GLU A 8 -5.94 -8.77 7.69
CA GLU A 8 -7.41 -8.60 7.75
C GLU A 8 -8.04 -9.45 8.84
N GLN A 9 -7.55 -10.67 9.05
CA GLN A 9 -8.01 -11.54 10.14
C GLN A 9 -7.61 -10.98 11.51
N ASP A 10 -6.43 -10.37 11.61
CA ASP A 10 -5.91 -9.82 12.87
C ASP A 10 -6.56 -8.48 13.23
N ALA A 11 -6.81 -7.61 12.24
CA ALA A 11 -7.32 -6.26 12.44
C ALA A 11 -8.35 -5.88 11.36
N PRO A 12 -9.54 -6.51 11.35
CA PRO A 12 -10.51 -6.38 10.25
C PRO A 12 -11.04 -4.97 10.03
N ASP A 13 -11.34 -4.22 11.08
CA ASP A 13 -11.83 -2.85 10.94
C ASP A 13 -10.76 -1.92 10.38
N PHE A 14 -9.55 -2.03 10.89
CA PHE A 14 -8.41 -1.24 10.43
C PHE A 14 -8.12 -1.51 8.93
N THR A 15 -8.04 -2.77 8.53
CA THR A 15 -7.77 -3.12 7.13
C THR A 15 -8.88 -2.67 6.18
N LEU A 16 -10.13 -2.69 6.62
CA LEU A 16 -11.24 -2.16 5.83
C LEU A 16 -11.04 -0.68 5.53
N ARG A 17 -10.64 0.11 6.52
CA ARG A 17 -10.40 1.54 6.37
C ARG A 17 -9.16 1.82 5.52
N VAL A 18 -8.09 1.05 5.67
CA VAL A 18 -6.91 1.14 4.81
C VAL A 18 -7.29 0.86 3.36
N ARG A 19 -8.05 -0.21 3.12
CA ARG A 19 -8.49 -0.58 1.78
C ARG A 19 -9.33 0.52 1.13
N ARG A 20 -10.22 1.17 1.87
CA ARG A 20 -11.02 2.29 1.36
C ARG A 20 -10.14 3.41 0.83
N CYS A 21 -9.04 3.72 1.52
CA CYS A 21 -8.09 4.73 1.04
C CYS A 21 -7.46 4.30 -0.29
N PHE A 22 -7.03 3.05 -0.40
CA PHE A 22 -6.42 2.55 -1.64
C PHE A 22 -7.43 2.42 -2.79
N ASP A 23 -8.68 2.13 -2.51
CA ASP A 23 -9.73 2.01 -3.52
C ASP A 23 -10.27 3.38 -3.99
N ALA A 24 -9.83 4.48 -3.40
CA ALA A 24 -10.30 5.83 -3.74
C ALA A 24 -9.87 6.30 -5.13
N GLY A 25 -8.92 5.64 -5.75
CA GLY A 25 -8.48 5.94 -7.12
C GLY A 25 -7.66 4.79 -7.69
N THR A 26 -7.55 4.76 -9.00
CA THR A 26 -6.88 3.67 -9.72
C THR A 26 -5.38 3.67 -9.51
N ASN A 27 -4.75 4.85 -9.62
CA ASN A 27 -3.30 4.98 -9.52
C ASN A 27 -2.86 5.26 -8.10
N LYS A 28 -1.93 4.45 -7.61
CA LYS A 28 -1.24 4.61 -6.32
C LYS A 28 0.17 5.11 -6.59
N THR A 29 0.76 5.75 -5.61
CA THR A 29 2.17 6.13 -5.68
C THR A 29 3.01 4.99 -5.12
N LEU A 30 3.96 4.51 -5.93
CA LEU A 30 4.86 3.42 -5.58
C LEU A 30 6.29 3.97 -5.49
N ALA A 31 6.94 3.76 -4.36
CA ALA A 31 8.35 4.06 -4.18
C ALA A 31 9.17 2.79 -4.38
N THR A 32 10.20 2.90 -5.21
CA THR A 32 11.21 1.86 -5.44
C THR A 32 12.60 2.44 -5.18
N LEU A 33 13.61 1.61 -5.18
CA LEU A 33 14.99 2.03 -4.91
C LEU A 33 15.83 1.89 -6.18
N ARG A 34 16.47 2.99 -6.57
CA ARG A 34 17.43 3.02 -7.68
C ARG A 34 18.68 2.22 -7.32
N ARG A 35 19.52 1.96 -8.31
CA ARG A 35 20.79 1.22 -8.13
C ARG A 35 21.69 1.86 -7.05
N ASP A 36 21.71 3.17 -6.96
CA ASP A 36 22.50 3.89 -5.95
C ASP A 36 21.82 4.03 -4.58
N GLY A 37 20.62 3.43 -4.43
CA GLY A 37 19.83 3.52 -3.20
C GLY A 37 18.92 4.73 -3.13
N ALA A 38 18.97 5.63 -4.10
CA ALA A 38 18.07 6.79 -4.12
C ALA A 38 16.62 6.34 -4.38
N PRO A 39 15.62 6.98 -3.75
CA PRO A 39 14.22 6.64 -3.98
C PRO A 39 13.75 7.08 -5.37
N ARG A 40 12.86 6.27 -5.95
CA ARG A 40 12.13 6.59 -7.18
C ARG A 40 10.65 6.53 -6.89
N ILE A 41 9.89 7.50 -7.41
CA ILE A 41 8.44 7.52 -7.31
C ILE A 41 7.85 7.12 -8.67
N ASN A 42 6.85 6.25 -8.63
CA ASN A 42 6.14 5.74 -9.79
C ASN A 42 4.63 5.76 -9.53
N ALA A 43 3.85 5.86 -10.59
CA ALA A 43 2.43 5.50 -10.53
C ALA A 43 2.30 3.99 -10.71
N SER A 44 1.40 3.37 -9.98
CA SER A 44 1.14 1.93 -10.09
C SER A 44 -0.30 1.60 -9.73
N GLU A 45 -0.87 0.64 -10.43
CA GLU A 45 -2.13 0.02 -10.04
C GLU A 45 -1.82 -1.17 -9.13
N ILE A 46 -2.71 -1.44 -8.19
CA ILE A 46 -2.64 -2.63 -7.34
C ILE A 46 -3.98 -3.34 -7.35
N GLU A 47 -3.97 -4.61 -7.02
CA GLU A 47 -5.17 -5.40 -6.87
C GLU A 47 -5.17 -6.12 -5.52
N PHE A 48 -6.31 -6.07 -4.83
CA PHE A 48 -6.56 -6.93 -3.68
C PHE A 48 -7.17 -8.22 -4.20
N SER A 49 -6.35 -9.25 -4.35
CA SER A 49 -6.75 -10.47 -5.03
C SER A 49 -7.72 -11.32 -4.23
N SER A 50 -8.48 -12.18 -4.92
CA SER A 50 -9.35 -13.16 -4.28
C SER A 50 -8.58 -14.15 -3.41
N GLY A 51 -7.28 -14.34 -3.69
CA GLY A 51 -6.38 -15.16 -2.87
C GLY A 51 -5.95 -14.51 -1.55
N GLY A 52 -6.33 -13.25 -1.29
CA GLY A 52 -5.98 -12.55 -0.05
C GLY A 52 -4.60 -11.90 -0.10
N GLU A 53 -4.12 -11.57 -1.28
CA GLU A 53 -2.83 -10.91 -1.49
C GLU A 53 -3.04 -9.52 -2.09
N VAL A 54 -2.08 -8.63 -1.85
CA VAL A 54 -1.93 -7.41 -2.64
C VAL A 54 -0.99 -7.74 -3.79
N THR A 55 -1.47 -7.58 -5.01
CA THR A 55 -0.71 -7.93 -6.22
C THR A 55 -0.56 -6.72 -7.12
N LEU A 56 0.50 -6.70 -7.90
CA LEU A 56 0.73 -5.68 -8.90
C LEU A 56 1.57 -6.21 -10.06
N GLY A 57 1.31 -5.63 -11.25
CA GLY A 57 2.07 -5.92 -12.45
C GLY A 57 2.94 -4.72 -12.84
N MET A 58 4.04 -4.99 -13.51
CA MET A 58 4.94 -3.97 -14.03
C MET A 58 5.25 -4.28 -15.50
N MET A 59 5.26 -3.23 -16.33
CA MET A 59 5.52 -3.37 -17.74
C MET A 59 6.97 -3.84 -17.99
N PRO A 60 7.17 -4.66 -19.04
CA PRO A 60 8.51 -5.11 -19.41
C PRO A 60 9.45 -3.92 -19.64
N GLY A 61 10.69 -4.02 -19.13
CA GLY A 61 11.70 -3.00 -19.33
C GLY A 61 11.49 -1.70 -18.57
N SER A 62 10.43 -1.57 -17.77
CA SER A 62 10.24 -0.37 -16.97
C SER A 62 11.32 -0.22 -15.90
N MET A 63 11.66 1.02 -15.56
CA MET A 63 12.68 1.27 -14.54
C MET A 63 12.26 0.71 -13.17
N LYS A 64 10.97 0.82 -12.82
CA LYS A 64 10.48 0.24 -11.57
C LYS A 64 10.62 -1.28 -11.52
N LEU A 65 10.44 -1.97 -12.65
CA LEU A 65 10.67 -3.42 -12.73
C LEU A 65 12.13 -3.75 -12.48
N LEU A 66 13.05 -3.03 -13.13
CA LEU A 66 14.50 -3.22 -12.92
C LEU A 66 14.87 -2.93 -11.46
N ASP A 67 14.28 -1.91 -10.87
CA ASP A 67 14.53 -1.58 -9.46
C ASP A 67 14.14 -2.75 -8.54
N VAL A 68 12.91 -3.27 -8.67
CA VAL A 68 12.41 -4.30 -7.76
C VAL A 68 13.04 -5.68 -8.00
N LEU A 69 13.52 -5.96 -9.20
CA LEU A 69 14.30 -7.18 -9.46
C LEU A 69 15.66 -7.13 -8.76
N ARG A 70 16.21 -5.93 -8.57
CA ARG A 70 17.47 -5.72 -7.85
C ARG A 70 17.28 -5.61 -6.34
N ASP A 71 16.27 -4.86 -5.91
CA ASP A 71 15.92 -4.64 -4.50
C ASP A 71 14.40 -4.63 -4.37
N PRO A 72 13.81 -5.67 -3.77
CA PRO A 72 12.35 -5.83 -3.75
C PRO A 72 11.62 -4.93 -2.76
N ARG A 73 12.32 -4.13 -1.96
CA ARG A 73 11.69 -3.25 -0.98
C ARG A 73 10.92 -2.14 -1.68
N VAL A 74 9.67 -1.94 -1.26
CA VAL A 74 8.79 -0.91 -1.81
C VAL A 74 7.94 -0.28 -0.72
N ALA A 75 7.41 0.89 -1.05
CA ALA A 75 6.38 1.56 -0.25
C ALA A 75 5.30 2.09 -1.19
N LEU A 76 4.07 2.07 -0.72
CA LEU A 76 2.90 2.53 -1.48
C LEU A 76 2.14 3.58 -0.66
N HIS A 77 1.68 4.61 -1.35
CA HIS A 77 0.78 5.61 -0.78
C HIS A 77 -0.55 5.57 -1.52
N SER A 78 -1.64 5.60 -0.78
CA SER A 78 -2.98 5.66 -1.33
C SER A 78 -3.21 6.97 -2.12
N PRO A 79 -4.20 7.00 -3.04
CA PRO A 79 -4.70 8.26 -3.55
C PRO A 79 -5.14 9.16 -2.39
N THR A 80 -4.91 10.47 -2.50
CA THR A 80 -5.29 11.42 -1.47
C THR A 80 -6.59 12.10 -1.86
N LEU A 81 -7.58 12.05 -0.97
CA LEU A 81 -8.83 12.79 -1.10
C LEU A 81 -8.83 13.89 -0.05
N GLU A 82 -9.03 15.13 -0.49
CA GLU A 82 -9.15 16.25 0.44
C GLU A 82 -10.56 16.28 1.03
N PRO A 83 -10.70 16.27 2.36
CA PRO A 83 -12.01 16.48 2.98
C PRO A 83 -12.47 17.93 2.80
N PRO A 84 -13.79 18.21 2.92
CA PRO A 84 -14.27 19.58 2.94
C PRO A 84 -13.58 20.41 4.03
N LYS A 85 -13.30 21.69 3.74
CA LYS A 85 -12.61 22.58 4.69
C LYS A 85 -13.39 22.80 5.99
N ASP A 86 -14.71 22.74 5.91
CA ASP A 86 -15.62 22.90 7.05
C ASP A 86 -15.87 21.58 7.81
N ASP A 87 -15.39 20.45 7.28
CA ASP A 87 -15.53 19.15 7.92
C ASP A 87 -14.28 18.28 7.68
N PRO A 88 -13.15 18.65 8.31
CA PRO A 88 -11.88 17.94 8.08
C PRO A 88 -11.86 16.51 8.56
N ASN A 89 -12.83 16.09 9.38
CA ASN A 89 -12.94 14.73 9.91
C ASN A 89 -13.69 13.78 8.99
N SER A 90 -14.33 14.29 7.91
CA SER A 90 -15.23 13.48 7.08
C SER A 90 -14.51 12.60 6.06
N GLY A 91 -13.24 12.86 5.80
CA GLY A 91 -12.46 12.10 4.83
C GLY A 91 -11.97 10.76 5.38
N PRO A 92 -11.61 9.82 4.49
CA PRO A 92 -11.08 8.51 4.90
C PRO A 92 -9.66 8.56 5.47
N GLY A 93 -8.94 9.67 5.29
CA GLY A 93 -7.53 9.81 5.65
C GLY A 93 -6.59 9.33 4.55
N ASP A 94 -5.35 9.09 4.92
CA ASP A 94 -4.29 8.59 4.04
C ASP A 94 -3.84 7.21 4.52
N ALA A 95 -3.59 6.31 3.59
CA ALA A 95 -3.01 5.02 3.92
C ALA A 95 -1.67 4.80 3.22
N LYS A 96 -0.78 4.10 3.90
CA LYS A 96 0.52 3.68 3.38
C LYS A 96 0.72 2.21 3.68
N MET A 97 1.41 1.53 2.77
CA MET A 97 1.87 0.17 3.04
C MET A 97 3.30 -0.01 2.55
N SER A 98 4.08 -0.77 3.27
CA SER A 98 5.46 -1.08 2.94
C SER A 98 5.70 -2.57 3.03
N GLY A 99 6.68 -3.04 2.28
CA GLY A 99 7.06 -4.44 2.33
C GLY A 99 8.04 -4.78 1.23
N SER A 100 8.12 -6.05 0.92
CA SER A 100 8.96 -6.58 -0.14
C SER A 100 8.11 -7.30 -1.17
N LEU A 101 8.40 -7.06 -2.44
CA LEU A 101 7.73 -7.74 -3.54
C LEU A 101 8.30 -9.14 -3.74
N VAL A 102 7.41 -10.10 -3.91
CA VAL A 102 7.75 -11.48 -4.22
C VAL A 102 7.19 -11.78 -5.60
N GLU A 103 8.06 -12.21 -6.52
CA GLU A 103 7.65 -12.52 -7.88
C GLU A 103 6.72 -13.73 -7.90
N ILE A 104 5.62 -13.62 -8.65
CA ILE A 104 4.64 -14.67 -8.81
C ILE A 104 4.39 -14.92 -10.29
N ARG A 105 3.76 -16.06 -10.60
CA ARG A 105 3.34 -16.35 -11.96
C ARG A 105 2.20 -15.40 -12.34
N PRO A 106 2.26 -14.74 -13.53
CA PRO A 106 1.17 -13.91 -13.99
C PRO A 106 -0.11 -14.72 -14.20
N PRO A 107 -1.30 -14.09 -14.14
CA PRO A 107 -2.55 -14.75 -14.48
C PRO A 107 -2.48 -15.38 -15.87
N ALA A 108 -3.15 -16.53 -16.04
CA ALA A 108 -3.10 -17.31 -17.28
C ALA A 108 -3.64 -16.54 -18.49
N ASP A 109 -4.52 -15.57 -18.27
CA ASP A 109 -5.14 -14.74 -19.31
C ASP A 109 -4.38 -13.44 -19.57
N ASN A 110 -3.22 -13.25 -18.92
CA ASN A 110 -2.43 -12.04 -19.12
C ASN A 110 -1.74 -12.04 -20.49
N PRO A 111 -2.02 -11.02 -21.34
CA PRO A 111 -1.40 -10.93 -22.66
C PRO A 111 0.09 -10.54 -22.64
N HIS A 112 0.60 -10.04 -21.50
CA HIS A 112 1.97 -9.53 -21.36
C HIS A 112 2.84 -10.57 -20.67
N THR A 113 3.38 -11.52 -21.44
CA THR A 113 4.19 -12.63 -20.91
C THR A 113 5.53 -12.21 -20.32
N GLU A 114 6.04 -11.02 -20.72
CA GLU A 114 7.32 -10.47 -20.24
C GLU A 114 7.14 -9.45 -19.10
N ALA A 115 5.91 -9.14 -18.73
CA ALA A 115 5.63 -8.27 -17.59
C ALA A 115 6.03 -8.95 -16.28
N GLY A 116 6.49 -8.14 -15.31
CA GLY A 116 6.71 -8.63 -13.96
C GLY A 116 5.39 -8.68 -13.20
N PHE A 117 5.15 -9.75 -12.47
CA PHE A 117 4.02 -9.89 -11.55
C PHE A 117 4.51 -10.21 -10.16
N PHE A 118 3.92 -9.55 -9.17
CA PHE A 118 4.38 -9.61 -7.79
C PHE A 118 3.21 -9.64 -6.82
N LYS A 119 3.44 -10.26 -5.67
CA LYS A 119 2.64 -10.05 -4.47
C LYS A 119 3.47 -9.30 -3.44
N LEU A 120 2.81 -8.57 -2.57
CA LEU A 120 3.46 -7.81 -1.51
C LEU A 120 3.46 -8.61 -0.22
N ASP A 121 4.67 -8.88 0.29
CA ASP A 121 4.89 -9.33 1.64
C ASP A 121 4.92 -8.10 2.55
N ILE A 122 3.84 -7.88 3.30
CA ILE A 122 3.58 -6.62 3.98
C ILE A 122 4.32 -6.57 5.32
N THR A 123 5.09 -5.52 5.53
CA THR A 123 5.81 -5.28 6.79
C THR A 123 5.22 -4.13 7.59
N GLU A 124 4.42 -3.27 6.97
CA GLU A 124 3.79 -2.15 7.66
C GLU A 124 2.55 -1.67 6.91
N LEU A 125 1.49 -1.39 7.65
CA LEU A 125 0.34 -0.60 7.21
C LEU A 125 0.20 0.60 8.13
N VAL A 126 -0.10 1.77 7.58
CA VAL A 126 -0.34 3.00 8.36
C VAL A 126 -1.59 3.69 7.83
N LEU A 127 -2.44 4.14 8.73
CA LEU A 127 -3.61 4.97 8.43
C LEU A 127 -3.51 6.26 9.25
N THR A 128 -3.57 7.41 8.58
CA THR A 128 -3.50 8.72 9.22
C THR A 128 -4.75 9.51 8.88
N TYR A 129 -5.40 10.07 9.87
CA TYR A 129 -6.60 10.89 9.68
C TYR A 129 -6.73 11.94 10.79
N VAL A 130 -7.57 12.95 10.51
CA VAL A 130 -7.85 14.01 11.48
C VAL A 130 -8.76 13.47 12.58
N GLY A 131 -8.38 13.69 13.83
CA GLY A 131 -9.14 13.25 14.99
C GLY A 131 -10.35 14.12 15.30
N THR A 132 -11.10 13.74 16.33
CA THR A 132 -12.25 14.50 16.82
C THR A 132 -11.99 14.89 18.28
N PRO A 133 -11.92 16.20 18.60
CA PRO A 133 -12.00 17.38 17.70
C PRO A 133 -10.83 17.47 16.74
N ALA A 134 -10.93 18.32 15.71
CA ALA A 134 -9.98 18.41 14.59
C ALA A 134 -8.73 19.23 14.97
N ASP A 135 -8.10 18.91 16.09
CA ASP A 135 -6.90 19.57 16.61
C ASP A 135 -5.70 18.62 16.73
N HIS A 136 -5.86 17.39 16.26
CA HIS A 136 -4.82 16.37 16.30
C HIS A 136 -4.97 15.39 15.15
N LEU A 137 -3.89 14.66 14.87
CA LEU A 137 -3.91 13.53 13.93
C LEU A 137 -3.97 12.23 14.72
N VAL A 138 -4.73 11.27 14.19
CA VAL A 138 -4.72 9.90 14.64
C VAL A 138 -3.88 9.09 13.68
N ILE A 139 -2.97 8.28 14.21
CA ILE A 139 -2.09 7.41 13.43
C ILE A 139 -2.31 5.99 13.93
N GLU A 140 -2.88 5.17 13.07
CA GLU A 140 -3.02 3.74 13.32
C GLU A 140 -2.02 3.00 12.46
N SER A 141 -1.41 1.95 12.99
CA SER A 141 -0.41 1.18 12.26
C SER A 141 -0.48 -0.29 12.62
N TRP A 142 0.01 -1.11 11.72
CA TRP A 142 0.15 -2.54 11.93
C TRP A 142 1.53 -3.01 11.48
N HIS A 143 2.14 -3.85 12.30
CA HIS A 143 3.43 -4.48 12.02
C HIS A 143 3.35 -5.96 12.41
N PRO A 144 4.12 -6.85 11.77
CA PRO A 144 4.04 -8.29 12.03
C PRO A 144 4.24 -8.69 13.49
N VAL A 145 5.11 -8.00 14.21
CA VAL A 145 5.44 -8.34 15.60
C VAL A 145 4.54 -7.62 16.59
N ARG A 146 4.32 -6.32 16.37
CA ARG A 146 3.58 -5.47 17.31
C ARG A 146 2.06 -5.54 17.14
N GLY A 147 1.58 -5.96 15.96
CA GLY A 147 0.17 -5.93 15.62
C GLY A 147 -0.35 -4.52 15.42
N TRP A 148 -1.65 -4.34 15.64
CA TRP A 148 -2.29 -3.03 15.49
C TRP A 148 -2.01 -2.13 16.69
N GLU A 149 -1.68 -0.87 16.41
CA GLU A 149 -1.42 0.18 17.39
C GLU A 149 -2.12 1.47 16.97
N ARG A 150 -2.50 2.30 17.97
CA ARG A 150 -3.09 3.60 17.73
C ARG A 150 -2.38 4.64 18.59
N ARG A 151 -2.02 5.76 17.97
CA ARG A 151 -1.42 6.91 18.65
C ARG A 151 -1.96 8.21 18.07
N THR A 152 -1.77 9.29 18.82
CA THR A 152 -2.16 10.63 18.37
C THR A 152 -0.95 11.56 18.34
N ARG A 153 -1.04 12.59 17.50
CA ARG A 153 -0.02 13.61 17.38
C ARG A 153 -0.68 14.97 17.19
N THR A 154 -0.29 15.93 18.03
CA THR A 154 -0.74 17.32 17.94
C THR A 154 0.18 18.15 17.07
#